data_40ffacd7147b10d2088c03f9770ee7ea
#
_entry.id   40ffacd7147b10d2088c03f9770ee7ea
#
_cell.length_a   1.000
_cell.length_b   1.000
_cell.length_c   1.000
_cell.angle_alpha   90.00
_cell.angle_beta   90.00
_cell.angle_gamma   90.00
#
_symmetry.space_group_name_H-M   'P 1'
#
loop_
_entity.id
_entity.type
_entity.pdbx_description
1 polymer ?
#
loop_
_entity_poly.entity_id
_entity_poly.type
_entity_poly.pdbx_seq_one_letter_code
_entity_poly.pdbx_strand_id
1 'polypeptide(L)'
;RSLLTMLGIVIGNASVITLVGVGRGAQNLAENQLSNLGANVLFVVPGNNDTRRRGVAFPKNLVLKDADAIEEQVPTVKRVAPQISSNEVIQSGAKSTSSSISGVTKDFLIVRSFEIAKGRFINDQDTKGAKNVVVIGPDLEEKLFNNREGLGERIRIKDQSFEIVGVMKPKGAVFGNNQDENAYIPLSTMVNRITGKDPTFGTSLSFISVEAINEKSTKAAKFQITNLLRQRHKIIRDDDFAVRSQKD
;
A
#
# COMPACT_ATOMS: atom_id res chain seq x y z
N ARG A 1 25.70 55.33 9.52
CA ARG A 1 26.32 54.05 9.91
C ARG A 1 25.32 53.18 10.66
N SER A 2 24.50 53.73 11.60
CA SER A 2 23.50 52.94 12.36
C SER A 2 22.39 52.32 11.50
N LEU A 3 22.01 52.95 10.36
CA LEU A 3 20.96 52.46 9.50
C LEU A 3 21.37 51.16 8.76
N LEU A 4 22.64 51.06 8.36
CA LEU A 4 23.20 49.86 7.72
C LEU A 4 23.30 48.68 8.70
N THR A 5 23.66 48.90 9.98
CA THR A 5 23.70 47.87 10.97
C THR A 5 22.31 47.38 11.36
N MET A 6 21.33 48.29 11.44
CA MET A 6 19.93 47.95 11.69
C MET A 6 19.32 47.11 10.56
N LEU A 7 19.61 47.47 9.30
CA LEU A 7 19.20 46.70 8.15
C LEU A 7 19.79 45.27 8.14
N GLY A 8 21.08 45.15 8.49
CA GLY A 8 21.75 43.87 8.59
C GLY A 8 21.12 42.95 9.63
N ILE A 9 20.76 43.50 10.81
CA ILE A 9 20.09 42.75 11.86
C ILE A 9 18.68 42.28 11.46
N VAL A 10 17.92 43.16 10.78
CA VAL A 10 16.57 42.82 10.29
C VAL A 10 16.63 41.71 9.23
N ILE A 11 17.54 41.81 8.27
CA ILE A 11 17.72 40.78 7.23
C ILE A 11 18.20 39.48 7.84
N GLY A 12 19.14 39.53 8.79
CA GLY A 12 19.64 38.35 9.50
C GLY A 12 18.53 37.62 10.27
N ASN A 13 17.74 38.37 11.06
CA ASN A 13 16.61 37.77 11.79
C ASN A 13 15.53 37.23 10.85
N ALA A 14 15.16 37.96 9.79
CA ALA A 14 14.20 37.51 8.80
C ALA A 14 14.63 36.20 8.12
N SER A 15 15.92 36.09 7.78
CA SER A 15 16.50 34.86 7.18
C SER A 15 16.41 33.65 8.12
N VAL A 16 16.72 33.84 9.42
CA VAL A 16 16.61 32.78 10.41
C VAL A 16 15.15 32.36 10.62
N ILE A 17 14.24 33.31 10.74
CA ILE A 17 12.79 33.00 10.90
C ILE A 17 12.27 32.23 9.68
N THR A 18 12.64 32.65 8.47
CA THR A 18 12.25 31.97 7.24
C THR A 18 12.80 30.56 7.18
N LEU A 19 14.07 30.35 7.53
CA LEU A 19 14.71 29.03 7.52
C LEU A 19 14.03 28.08 8.53
N VAL A 20 13.75 28.57 9.75
CA VAL A 20 13.05 27.80 10.78
C VAL A 20 11.59 27.50 10.35
N GLY A 21 10.92 28.45 9.72
CA GLY A 21 9.54 28.27 9.21
C GLY A 21 9.48 27.21 8.11
N VAL A 22 10.38 27.25 7.14
CA VAL A 22 10.48 26.24 6.08
C VAL A 22 10.85 24.87 6.66
N GLY A 23 11.81 24.81 7.61
CA GLY A 23 12.19 23.57 8.27
C GLY A 23 11.03 22.91 9.02
N ARG A 24 10.27 23.70 9.81
CA ARG A 24 9.06 23.19 10.51
C ARG A 24 7.94 22.80 9.54
N GLY A 25 7.74 23.56 8.46
CA GLY A 25 6.78 23.21 7.42
C GLY A 25 7.09 21.87 6.76
N ALA A 26 8.35 21.65 6.40
CA ALA A 26 8.81 20.37 5.83
C ALA A 26 8.68 19.22 6.83
N GLN A 27 8.99 19.45 8.10
CA GLN A 27 8.85 18.45 9.14
C GLN A 27 7.38 18.07 9.39
N ASN A 28 6.48 19.04 9.47
CA ASN A 28 5.04 18.81 9.62
C ASN A 28 4.44 18.08 8.41
N LEU A 29 4.90 18.38 7.19
CA LEU A 29 4.48 17.65 5.99
C LEU A 29 4.94 16.19 6.04
N ALA A 30 6.17 15.93 6.46
CA ALA A 30 6.69 14.58 6.62
C ALA A 30 5.93 13.80 7.72
N GLU A 31 5.67 14.42 8.87
CA GLU A 31 4.91 13.81 9.96
C GLU A 31 3.45 13.52 9.56
N ASN A 32 2.80 14.42 8.84
CA ASN A 32 1.44 14.20 8.33
C ASN A 32 1.38 13.09 7.28
N GLN A 33 2.37 12.98 6.39
CA GLN A 33 2.46 11.87 5.45
C GLN A 33 2.67 10.53 6.15
N LEU A 34 3.43 10.51 7.24
CA LEU A 34 3.66 9.31 8.04
C LEU A 34 2.43 8.94 8.89
N SER A 35 1.73 9.91 9.48
CA SER A 35 0.55 9.64 10.31
C SER A 35 -0.64 9.06 9.52
N ASN A 36 -0.76 9.42 8.24
CA ASN A 36 -1.80 8.90 7.34
C ASN A 36 -1.66 7.40 6.99
N LEU A 37 -0.55 6.75 7.35
CA LEU A 37 -0.34 5.33 7.09
C LEU A 37 -0.67 4.43 8.31
N GLY A 38 -0.98 5.01 9.48
CA GLY A 38 -1.25 4.29 10.74
C GLY A 38 0.03 3.96 11.53
N ALA A 39 0.18 4.53 12.72
CA ALA A 39 1.40 4.41 13.55
C ALA A 39 1.71 2.97 14.02
N ASN A 40 0.76 2.04 13.91
CA ASN A 40 0.86 0.65 14.33
C ASN A 40 0.88 -0.35 13.16
N VAL A 41 1.21 0.10 11.95
CA VAL A 41 1.27 -0.77 10.77
C VAL A 41 2.70 -1.24 10.48
N LEU A 42 2.84 -2.54 10.25
CA LEU A 42 4.04 -3.21 9.79
C LEU A 42 3.86 -3.69 8.35
N PHE A 43 4.95 -3.69 7.60
CA PHE A 43 5.00 -4.20 6.23
C PHE A 43 5.96 -5.38 6.17
N VAL A 44 5.44 -6.54 5.81
CA VAL A 44 6.24 -7.72 5.49
C VAL A 44 6.44 -7.74 3.98
N VAL A 45 7.67 -7.67 3.54
CA VAL A 45 8.04 -7.61 2.12
C VAL A 45 8.99 -8.74 1.76
N PRO A 46 8.91 -9.32 0.57
CA PRO A 46 9.83 -10.37 0.13
C PRO A 46 11.24 -9.79 -0.07
N GLY A 47 12.25 -10.62 0.14
CA GLY A 47 13.65 -10.24 0.04
C GLY A 47 14.16 -9.44 1.25
N ASN A 48 15.47 -9.43 1.43
CA ASN A 48 16.16 -8.69 2.47
C ASN A 48 16.78 -7.39 1.91
N ASN A 49 17.52 -6.67 2.75
CA ASN A 49 18.20 -5.42 2.34
C ASN A 49 19.27 -5.64 1.28
N ASP A 50 19.91 -6.81 1.25
CA ASP A 50 20.96 -7.12 0.27
C ASP A 50 20.37 -7.45 -1.10
N THR A 51 19.23 -8.13 -1.14
CA THR A 51 18.48 -8.39 -2.38
C THR A 51 18.08 -7.06 -3.06
N ARG A 52 17.65 -6.08 -2.27
CA ARG A 52 17.29 -4.75 -2.77
C ARG A 52 18.48 -3.95 -3.27
N ARG A 53 19.62 -3.98 -2.56
CA ARG A 53 20.85 -3.28 -2.98
C ARG A 53 21.41 -3.82 -4.27
N ARG A 54 21.25 -5.13 -4.52
CA ARG A 54 21.73 -5.79 -5.73
C ARG A 54 20.82 -5.62 -6.94
N GLY A 55 19.65 -4.99 -6.81
CA GLY A 55 18.68 -4.83 -7.90
C GLY A 55 18.11 -6.15 -8.44
N VAL A 56 18.20 -7.22 -7.66
CA VAL A 56 17.67 -8.54 -8.02
C VAL A 56 16.14 -8.53 -7.87
N ALA A 57 15.45 -9.22 -8.79
CA ALA A 57 14.00 -9.39 -8.71
C ALA A 57 13.60 -9.96 -7.33
N PHE A 58 12.51 -9.45 -6.75
CA PHE A 58 12.04 -9.92 -5.46
C PHE A 58 11.68 -11.40 -5.52
N PRO A 59 12.16 -12.20 -4.55
CA PRO A 59 11.82 -13.61 -4.49
C PRO A 59 10.31 -13.79 -4.27
N LYS A 60 9.71 -14.80 -4.92
CA LYS A 60 8.28 -15.13 -4.76
C LYS A 60 8.02 -16.04 -3.56
N ASN A 61 8.75 -15.86 -2.49
CA ASN A 61 8.77 -16.70 -1.30
C ASN A 61 7.73 -16.33 -0.24
N LEU A 62 7.19 -15.11 -0.29
CA LEU A 62 6.11 -14.67 0.59
C LEU A 62 4.77 -15.13 0.00
N VAL A 63 4.05 -15.97 0.71
CA VAL A 63 2.82 -16.61 0.21
C VAL A 63 1.60 -16.31 1.07
N LEU A 64 0.40 -16.56 0.52
CA LEU A 64 -0.86 -16.31 1.25
C LEU A 64 -0.93 -17.07 2.57
N LYS A 65 -0.43 -18.32 2.61
CA LYS A 65 -0.34 -19.10 3.85
C LYS A 65 0.49 -18.45 4.96
N ASP A 66 1.41 -17.54 4.61
CA ASP A 66 2.18 -16.79 5.61
C ASP A 66 1.34 -15.67 6.21
N ALA A 67 0.49 -15.03 5.40
CA ALA A 67 -0.48 -14.06 5.91
C ALA A 67 -1.50 -14.72 6.85
N ASP A 68 -2.03 -15.89 6.47
CA ASP A 68 -2.94 -16.67 7.30
C ASP A 68 -2.27 -17.06 8.64
N ALA A 69 -1.03 -17.54 8.58
CA ALA A 69 -0.29 -17.91 9.80
C ALA A 69 0.02 -16.70 10.70
N ILE A 70 0.30 -15.52 10.14
CA ILE A 70 0.49 -14.30 10.93
C ILE A 70 -0.81 -13.93 11.65
N GLU A 71 -1.95 -14.00 10.97
CA GLU A 71 -3.24 -13.68 11.54
C GLU A 71 -3.63 -14.64 12.67
N GLU A 72 -3.39 -15.94 12.49
CA GLU A 72 -3.78 -16.97 13.44
C GLU A 72 -2.85 -17.13 14.65
N GLN A 73 -1.53 -16.93 14.45
CA GLN A 73 -0.51 -17.33 15.43
C GLN A 73 0.20 -16.16 16.11
N VAL A 74 0.00 -14.91 15.65
CA VAL A 74 0.66 -13.74 16.26
C VAL A 74 -0.33 -12.95 17.12
N PRO A 75 -0.35 -13.13 18.43
CA PRO A 75 -1.37 -12.52 19.31
C PRO A 75 -1.29 -11.00 19.42
N THR A 76 -0.17 -10.39 19.02
CA THR A 76 -0.01 -8.92 18.99
C THR A 76 -0.49 -8.28 17.69
N VAL A 77 -0.96 -9.08 16.74
CA VAL A 77 -1.55 -8.65 15.47
C VAL A 77 -3.07 -8.56 15.62
N LYS A 78 -3.65 -7.51 15.06
CA LYS A 78 -5.09 -7.25 15.06
C LYS A 78 -5.74 -7.56 13.72
N ARG A 79 -5.06 -7.23 12.62
CA ARG A 79 -5.51 -7.46 11.24
C ARG A 79 -4.34 -7.71 10.30
N VAL A 80 -4.61 -8.48 9.28
CA VAL A 80 -3.64 -8.80 8.23
C VAL A 80 -4.27 -8.50 6.86
N ALA A 81 -3.56 -7.75 6.04
CA ALA A 81 -3.99 -7.39 4.69
C ALA A 81 -2.94 -7.83 3.66
N PRO A 82 -3.05 -9.05 3.13
CA PRO A 82 -2.20 -9.52 2.04
C PRO A 82 -2.50 -8.77 0.75
N GLN A 83 -1.45 -8.50 -0.04
CA GLN A 83 -1.57 -7.78 -1.30
C GLN A 83 -0.73 -8.42 -2.41
N ILE A 84 -1.34 -8.52 -3.58
CA ILE A 84 -0.66 -8.85 -4.84
C ILE A 84 -0.77 -7.63 -5.75
N SER A 85 0.34 -7.13 -6.29
CA SER A 85 0.34 -5.99 -7.20
C SER A 85 0.88 -6.38 -8.57
N SER A 86 0.27 -5.84 -9.62
CA SER A 86 0.69 -5.96 -11.01
C SER A 86 0.40 -4.64 -11.73
N ASN A 87 1.21 -4.31 -12.73
CA ASN A 87 0.93 -3.17 -13.60
C ASN A 87 0.25 -3.68 -14.86
N GLU A 88 -0.94 -3.19 -15.13
CA GLU A 88 -1.75 -3.63 -16.25
C GLU A 88 -2.34 -2.45 -17.01
N VAL A 89 -2.73 -2.69 -18.26
CA VAL A 89 -3.49 -1.71 -19.04
C VAL A 89 -4.97 -1.84 -18.68
N ILE A 90 -5.56 -0.72 -18.30
CA ILE A 90 -7.00 -0.58 -18.02
C ILE A 90 -7.65 0.17 -19.17
N GLN A 91 -8.78 -0.34 -19.65
CA GLN A 91 -9.51 0.25 -20.77
C GLN A 91 -10.96 0.54 -20.40
N SER A 92 -11.47 1.68 -20.86
CA SER A 92 -12.89 2.05 -20.80
C SER A 92 -13.29 2.68 -22.11
N GLY A 93 -14.07 1.96 -22.93
CA GLY A 93 -14.38 2.39 -24.30
C GLY A 93 -13.12 2.58 -25.14
N ALA A 94 -12.92 3.77 -25.69
CA ALA A 94 -11.75 4.13 -26.50
C ALA A 94 -10.53 4.58 -25.66
N LYS A 95 -10.68 4.75 -24.36
CA LYS A 95 -9.60 5.19 -23.48
C LYS A 95 -8.84 4.03 -22.89
N SER A 96 -7.52 4.18 -22.75
CA SER A 96 -6.66 3.23 -22.08
C SER A 96 -5.60 3.94 -21.27
N THR A 97 -5.24 3.38 -20.13
CA THR A 97 -4.15 3.87 -19.28
C THR A 97 -3.46 2.69 -18.59
N SER A 98 -2.16 2.80 -18.35
CA SER A 98 -1.43 1.84 -17.52
C SER A 98 -1.56 2.25 -16.06
N SER A 99 -1.92 1.30 -15.20
CA SER A 99 -2.14 1.53 -13.79
C SER A 99 -1.69 0.34 -12.97
N SER A 100 -1.35 0.59 -11.69
CA SER A 100 -1.11 -0.48 -10.73
C SER A 100 -2.43 -1.05 -10.25
N ILE A 101 -2.56 -2.37 -10.39
CA ILE A 101 -3.72 -3.12 -9.91
C ILE A 101 -3.30 -3.93 -8.69
N SER A 102 -4.08 -3.80 -7.62
CA SER A 102 -3.83 -4.48 -6.36
C SER A 102 -4.97 -5.45 -6.05
N GLY A 103 -4.63 -6.72 -5.93
CA GLY A 103 -5.50 -7.74 -5.37
C GLY A 103 -5.44 -7.67 -3.85
N VAL A 104 -6.56 -7.41 -3.19
CA VAL A 104 -6.64 -7.11 -1.75
C VAL A 104 -7.82 -7.81 -1.08
N THR A 105 -7.79 -7.85 0.25
CA THR A 105 -8.91 -8.26 1.11
C THR A 105 -9.62 -7.03 1.68
N LYS A 106 -10.77 -7.23 2.35
CA LYS A 106 -11.53 -6.15 3.00
C LYS A 106 -10.71 -5.36 4.02
N ASP A 107 -9.79 -6.04 4.71
CA ASP A 107 -8.98 -5.44 5.78
C ASP A 107 -7.97 -4.43 5.27
N PHE A 108 -7.65 -4.47 3.97
CA PHE A 108 -6.76 -3.49 3.33
C PHE A 108 -7.20 -2.04 3.59
N LEU A 109 -8.50 -1.76 3.47
CA LEU A 109 -9.03 -0.41 3.66
C LEU A 109 -8.65 0.14 5.04
N ILE A 110 -8.85 -0.68 6.09
CA ILE A 110 -8.62 -0.29 7.48
C ILE A 110 -7.12 -0.23 7.77
N VAL A 111 -6.39 -1.30 7.46
CA VAL A 111 -4.95 -1.41 7.75
C VAL A 111 -4.14 -0.31 7.06
N ARG A 112 -4.55 0.08 5.84
CA ARG A 112 -3.87 1.11 5.06
C ARG A 112 -4.48 2.50 5.21
N SER A 113 -5.48 2.67 6.11
CA SER A 113 -6.17 3.94 6.35
C SER A 113 -6.66 4.60 5.07
N PHE A 114 -7.31 3.81 4.21
CA PHE A 114 -8.02 4.31 3.03
C PHE A 114 -9.49 4.53 3.36
N GLU A 115 -10.12 5.43 2.62
CA GLU A 115 -11.55 5.72 2.74
C GLU A 115 -12.22 5.68 1.38
N ILE A 116 -13.52 5.35 1.38
CA ILE A 116 -14.36 5.36 0.17
C ILE A 116 -15.04 6.71 0.03
N ALA A 117 -14.97 7.31 -1.17
CA ALA A 117 -15.70 8.51 -1.53
C ALA A 117 -17.11 8.19 -2.02
N LYS A 118 -17.24 7.16 -2.88
CA LYS A 118 -18.51 6.75 -3.49
C LYS A 118 -18.60 5.23 -3.55
N GLY A 119 -19.81 4.71 -3.41
CA GLY A 119 -20.06 3.27 -3.50
C GLY A 119 -19.56 2.49 -2.29
N ARG A 120 -18.94 1.34 -2.50
CA ARG A 120 -18.44 0.45 -1.45
C ARG A 120 -17.06 -0.12 -1.76
N PHE A 121 -16.40 -0.60 -0.74
CA PHE A 121 -15.17 -1.38 -0.90
C PHE A 121 -15.45 -2.88 -1.13
N ILE A 122 -14.40 -3.63 -1.43
CA ILE A 122 -14.39 -5.09 -1.55
C ILE A 122 -14.81 -5.71 -0.23
N ASN A 123 -15.66 -6.73 -0.29
CA ASN A 123 -16.13 -7.48 0.88
C ASN A 123 -15.78 -8.96 0.77
N ASP A 124 -16.11 -9.73 1.83
CA ASP A 124 -15.84 -11.17 1.89
C ASP A 124 -16.56 -11.97 0.80
N GLN A 125 -17.77 -11.55 0.40
CA GLN A 125 -18.52 -12.22 -0.66
C GLN A 125 -17.88 -12.03 -2.03
N ASP A 126 -17.28 -10.86 -2.26
CA ASP A 126 -16.55 -10.59 -3.50
C ASP A 126 -15.27 -11.44 -3.57
N THR A 127 -14.57 -11.56 -2.44
CA THR A 127 -13.36 -12.39 -2.34
C THR A 127 -13.68 -13.88 -2.46
N LYS A 128 -14.69 -14.39 -1.71
CA LYS A 128 -15.08 -15.80 -1.76
C LYS A 128 -15.61 -16.22 -3.14
N GLY A 129 -16.38 -15.34 -3.78
CA GLY A 129 -16.94 -15.58 -5.11
C GLY A 129 -16.00 -15.25 -6.26
N ALA A 130 -14.79 -14.77 -6.00
CA ALA A 130 -13.86 -14.24 -7.02
C ALA A 130 -14.56 -13.33 -8.03
N LYS A 131 -15.38 -12.39 -7.53
CA LYS A 131 -16.21 -11.53 -8.37
C LYS A 131 -15.37 -10.55 -9.18
N ASN A 132 -15.79 -10.25 -10.38
CA ASN A 132 -15.15 -9.25 -11.23
C ASN A 132 -15.65 -7.84 -10.87
N VAL A 133 -15.30 -7.39 -9.68
CA VAL A 133 -15.57 -6.04 -9.17
C VAL A 133 -14.24 -5.30 -8.95
N VAL A 134 -14.28 -3.98 -9.11
CA VAL A 134 -13.10 -3.12 -8.92
C VAL A 134 -13.47 -1.85 -8.17
N VAL A 135 -12.57 -1.41 -7.32
CA VAL A 135 -12.58 -0.08 -6.70
C VAL A 135 -11.42 0.71 -7.30
N ILE A 136 -11.67 1.94 -7.72
CA ILE A 136 -10.67 2.77 -8.41
C ILE A 136 -10.33 4.00 -7.61
N GLY A 137 -9.12 4.52 -7.81
CA GLY A 137 -8.72 5.82 -7.29
C GLY A 137 -9.30 6.97 -8.10
N PRO A 138 -9.39 8.18 -7.51
CA PRO A 138 -10.04 9.33 -8.15
C PRO A 138 -9.33 9.79 -9.43
N ASP A 139 -7.99 9.78 -9.48
CA ASP A 139 -7.25 10.17 -10.68
C ASP A 139 -7.46 9.15 -11.82
N LEU A 140 -7.63 7.87 -11.49
CA LEU A 140 -7.95 6.84 -12.47
C LEU A 140 -9.38 7.03 -13.01
N GLU A 141 -10.35 7.39 -12.13
CA GLU A 141 -11.71 7.74 -12.55
C GLU A 141 -11.68 8.90 -13.56
N GLU A 142 -10.94 9.97 -13.27
CA GLU A 142 -10.82 11.12 -14.14
C GLU A 142 -10.20 10.77 -15.50
N LYS A 143 -9.10 10.02 -15.50
CA LYS A 143 -8.41 9.59 -16.74
C LYS A 143 -9.33 8.77 -17.65
N LEU A 144 -10.13 7.88 -17.07
CA LEU A 144 -11.00 6.98 -17.86
C LEU A 144 -12.32 7.62 -18.27
N PHE A 145 -12.89 8.49 -17.44
CA PHE A 145 -14.27 8.98 -17.62
C PHE A 145 -14.40 10.49 -17.88
N ASN A 146 -13.29 11.31 -17.79
CA ASN A 146 -13.35 12.77 -18.03
C ASN A 146 -14.45 13.45 -17.21
N ASN A 147 -14.36 13.47 -15.91
CA ASN A 147 -15.33 14.07 -14.97
C ASN A 147 -16.76 13.45 -15.02
N ARG A 148 -16.97 12.34 -15.77
CA ARG A 148 -18.19 11.57 -15.63
C ARG A 148 -18.04 10.57 -14.48
N GLU A 149 -19.14 10.24 -13.84
CA GLU A 149 -19.16 9.24 -12.78
C GLU A 149 -18.81 7.85 -13.32
N GLY A 150 -17.81 7.22 -12.71
CA GLY A 150 -17.39 5.87 -13.07
C GLY A 150 -18.10 4.76 -12.28
N LEU A 151 -18.83 5.10 -11.20
CA LEU A 151 -19.53 4.12 -10.38
C LEU A 151 -20.61 3.38 -11.19
N GLY A 152 -20.58 2.04 -11.13
CA GLY A 152 -21.48 1.18 -11.91
C GLY A 152 -21.03 0.93 -13.35
N GLU A 153 -20.08 1.69 -13.88
CA GLU A 153 -19.51 1.50 -15.20
C GLU A 153 -18.59 0.27 -15.26
N ARG A 154 -18.26 -0.17 -16.46
CA ARG A 154 -17.40 -1.32 -16.68
C ARG A 154 -16.07 -0.90 -17.29
N ILE A 155 -15.01 -1.45 -16.74
CA ILE A 155 -13.65 -1.33 -17.28
C ILE A 155 -13.11 -2.70 -17.64
N ARG A 156 -12.17 -2.72 -18.57
CA ARG A 156 -11.48 -3.93 -19.01
C ARG A 156 -10.04 -3.92 -18.48
N ILE A 157 -9.66 -5.01 -17.84
CA ILE A 157 -8.31 -5.25 -17.37
C ILE A 157 -7.85 -6.56 -18.00
N LYS A 158 -6.81 -6.52 -18.85
CA LYS A 158 -6.50 -7.63 -19.73
C LYS A 158 -7.74 -8.03 -20.53
N ASP A 159 -8.11 -9.30 -20.50
CA ASP A 159 -9.29 -9.85 -21.21
C ASP A 159 -10.53 -9.95 -20.31
N GLN A 160 -10.53 -9.37 -19.13
CA GLN A 160 -11.61 -9.47 -18.16
C GLN A 160 -12.34 -8.14 -17.98
N SER A 161 -13.67 -8.20 -17.94
CA SER A 161 -14.53 -7.04 -17.65
C SER A 161 -14.82 -6.98 -16.15
N PHE A 162 -14.64 -5.79 -15.55
CA PHE A 162 -14.87 -5.50 -14.14
C PHE A 162 -15.90 -4.40 -13.98
N GLU A 163 -16.79 -4.53 -13.02
CA GLU A 163 -17.75 -3.50 -12.62
C GLU A 163 -17.12 -2.62 -11.53
N ILE A 164 -17.19 -1.30 -11.69
CA ILE A 164 -16.72 -0.34 -10.68
C ILE A 164 -17.78 -0.26 -9.57
N VAL A 165 -17.44 -0.77 -8.39
CA VAL A 165 -18.31 -0.80 -7.21
C VAL A 165 -18.00 0.31 -6.19
N GLY A 166 -16.90 1.02 -6.38
CA GLY A 166 -16.52 2.13 -5.52
C GLY A 166 -15.39 2.98 -6.07
N VAL A 167 -15.31 4.19 -5.54
CA VAL A 167 -14.23 5.15 -5.82
C VAL A 167 -13.63 5.56 -4.49
N MET A 168 -12.28 5.53 -4.39
CA MET A 168 -11.53 5.91 -3.20
C MET A 168 -11.57 7.42 -2.99
N LYS A 169 -11.42 7.87 -1.74
CA LYS A 169 -11.07 9.26 -1.45
C LYS A 169 -9.63 9.54 -1.89
N PRO A 170 -9.33 10.79 -2.32
CA PRO A 170 -7.97 11.19 -2.62
C PRO A 170 -7.04 10.95 -1.43
N LYS A 171 -5.90 10.33 -1.67
CA LYS A 171 -4.85 10.06 -0.69
C LYS A 171 -3.52 10.70 -1.08
N GLY A 172 -3.34 10.97 -2.36
CA GLY A 172 -2.14 11.55 -2.92
C GLY A 172 -1.00 10.55 -3.12
N ALA A 173 0.19 11.07 -3.33
CA ALA A 173 1.38 10.27 -3.52
C ALA A 173 2.04 9.91 -2.18
N VAL A 174 2.38 8.63 -2.02
CA VAL A 174 3.12 8.13 -0.87
C VAL A 174 4.43 7.52 -1.39
N PHE A 175 5.57 8.05 -0.94
CA PHE A 175 6.91 7.64 -1.41
C PHE A 175 7.06 7.63 -2.94
N GLY A 176 6.50 8.64 -3.62
CA GLY A 176 6.61 8.78 -5.07
C GLY A 176 5.62 7.95 -5.89
N ASN A 177 4.81 7.10 -5.25
CA ASN A 177 3.74 6.35 -5.91
C ASN A 177 2.39 7.04 -5.71
N ASN A 178 1.76 7.48 -6.80
CA ASN A 178 0.42 8.05 -6.76
C ASN A 178 -0.60 6.95 -6.43
N GLN A 179 -1.21 7.02 -5.23
CA GLN A 179 -2.20 6.04 -4.78
C GLN A 179 -3.55 6.26 -5.47
N ASP A 180 -3.78 7.47 -5.98
CA ASP A 180 -5.06 7.89 -6.58
C ASP A 180 -5.23 7.37 -8.02
N GLU A 181 -4.15 6.84 -8.62
CA GLU A 181 -4.19 6.19 -9.93
C GLU A 181 -4.40 4.66 -9.86
N ASN A 182 -4.47 4.07 -8.67
CA ASN A 182 -4.53 2.63 -8.50
C ASN A 182 -5.94 2.05 -8.66
N ALA A 183 -6.01 0.77 -9.04
CA ALA A 183 -7.21 -0.04 -9.04
C ALA A 183 -7.08 -1.18 -8.02
N TYR A 184 -8.18 -1.52 -7.34
CA TYR A 184 -8.24 -2.55 -6.31
C TYR A 184 -9.29 -3.58 -6.68
N ILE A 185 -8.92 -4.85 -6.70
CA ILE A 185 -9.80 -5.99 -6.99
C ILE A 185 -9.72 -7.03 -5.87
N PRO A 186 -10.69 -7.95 -5.74
CA PRO A 186 -10.58 -9.02 -4.76
C PRO A 186 -9.31 -9.85 -4.97
N LEU A 187 -8.63 -10.24 -3.88
CA LEU A 187 -7.38 -11.01 -3.93
C LEU A 187 -7.54 -12.30 -4.73
N SER A 188 -8.65 -13.02 -4.53
CA SER A 188 -8.97 -14.24 -5.28
C SER A 188 -9.15 -13.99 -6.78
N THR A 189 -9.76 -12.87 -7.14
CA THR A 189 -9.94 -12.46 -8.55
C THR A 189 -8.59 -12.13 -9.18
N MET A 190 -7.71 -11.43 -8.45
CA MET A 190 -6.34 -11.16 -8.89
C MET A 190 -5.60 -12.46 -9.23
N VAL A 191 -5.65 -13.44 -8.33
CA VAL A 191 -5.02 -14.75 -8.53
C VAL A 191 -5.66 -15.52 -9.68
N ASN A 192 -6.98 -15.57 -9.75
CA ASN A 192 -7.67 -16.44 -10.70
C ASN A 192 -7.71 -15.87 -12.12
N ARG A 193 -7.64 -14.52 -12.29
CA ARG A 193 -7.88 -13.84 -13.56
C ARG A 193 -6.68 -13.07 -14.11
N ILE A 194 -5.78 -12.60 -13.23
CA ILE A 194 -4.73 -11.67 -13.63
C ILE A 194 -3.34 -12.31 -13.52
N THR A 195 -2.93 -12.78 -12.35
CA THR A 195 -1.56 -13.24 -12.10
C THR A 195 -1.36 -14.75 -12.21
N GLY A 196 -2.40 -15.54 -11.96
CA GLY A 196 -2.30 -16.99 -11.83
C GLY A 196 -1.74 -17.42 -10.47
N LYS A 197 -1.71 -18.74 -10.25
CA LYS A 197 -1.04 -19.38 -9.10
C LYS A 197 0.32 -19.87 -9.53
N ASP A 198 1.32 -19.68 -8.69
CA ASP A 198 2.63 -20.31 -8.89
C ASP A 198 2.50 -21.80 -8.57
N PRO A 199 2.96 -22.73 -9.47
CA PRO A 199 2.86 -24.16 -9.24
C PRO A 199 3.64 -24.65 -8.01
N THR A 200 4.73 -23.96 -7.68
CA THR A 200 5.65 -24.35 -6.59
C THR A 200 5.27 -23.70 -5.26
N PHE A 201 5.00 -22.40 -5.29
CA PHE A 201 4.78 -21.59 -4.08
C PHE A 201 3.32 -21.29 -3.81
N GLY A 202 2.42 -21.56 -4.76
CA GLY A 202 1.00 -21.25 -4.65
C GLY A 202 0.71 -19.78 -4.93
N THR A 203 0.00 -19.09 -4.04
CA THR A 203 -0.31 -17.66 -4.18
C THR A 203 0.79 -16.80 -3.59
N SER A 204 1.69 -16.32 -4.44
CA SER A 204 2.75 -15.39 -4.02
C SER A 204 2.21 -13.99 -3.80
N LEU A 205 2.65 -13.33 -2.73
CA LEU A 205 2.26 -11.98 -2.36
C LEU A 205 3.36 -10.96 -2.70
N SER A 206 2.95 -9.77 -3.06
CA SER A 206 3.87 -8.64 -3.22
C SER A 206 4.32 -8.09 -1.87
N PHE A 207 3.40 -8.05 -0.90
CA PHE A 207 3.68 -7.74 0.50
C PHE A 207 2.45 -8.05 1.38
N ILE A 208 2.66 -8.02 2.70
CA ILE A 208 1.59 -8.14 3.68
C ILE A 208 1.63 -6.89 4.57
N SER A 209 0.53 -6.16 4.65
CA SER A 209 0.35 -5.10 5.64
C SER A 209 -0.26 -5.69 6.90
N VAL A 210 0.29 -5.38 8.06
CA VAL A 210 -0.12 -5.94 9.34
C VAL A 210 -0.40 -4.81 10.32
N GLU A 211 -1.60 -4.76 10.88
CA GLU A 211 -1.95 -3.86 11.97
C GLU A 211 -1.67 -4.53 13.31
N ALA A 212 -0.76 -3.97 14.11
CA ALA A 212 -0.57 -4.39 15.49
C ALA A 212 -1.74 -3.89 16.37
N ILE A 213 -2.00 -4.56 17.50
CA ILE A 213 -3.08 -4.18 18.43
C ILE A 213 -2.97 -2.71 18.84
N ASN A 214 -1.76 -2.22 19.08
CA ASN A 214 -1.47 -0.82 19.39
C ASN A 214 -0.02 -0.48 19.02
N GLU A 215 0.35 0.80 19.11
CA GLU A 215 1.70 1.26 18.77
C GLU A 215 2.79 0.62 19.65
N LYS A 216 2.52 0.42 20.94
CA LYS A 216 3.48 -0.20 21.88
C LYS A 216 3.76 -1.66 21.52
N SER A 217 2.79 -2.34 20.95
CA SER A 217 2.90 -3.75 20.52
C SER A 217 3.67 -3.92 19.19
N THR A 218 3.95 -2.84 18.45
CA THR A 218 4.58 -2.92 17.12
C THR A 218 5.93 -3.64 17.15
N LYS A 219 6.77 -3.36 18.16
CA LYS A 219 8.09 -4.03 18.31
C LYS A 219 7.91 -5.52 18.59
N ALA A 220 6.97 -5.89 19.47
CA ALA A 220 6.67 -7.28 19.78
C ALA A 220 6.09 -8.00 18.57
N ALA A 221 5.16 -7.39 17.84
CA ALA A 221 4.60 -7.92 16.61
C ALA A 221 5.68 -8.15 15.55
N LYS A 222 6.58 -7.18 15.33
CA LYS A 222 7.72 -7.32 14.42
C LYS A 222 8.58 -8.53 14.78
N PHE A 223 8.93 -8.70 16.06
CA PHE A 223 9.72 -9.82 16.54
C PHE A 223 9.00 -11.17 16.36
N GLN A 224 7.72 -11.25 16.72
CA GLN A 224 6.92 -12.47 16.60
C GLN A 224 6.72 -12.86 15.13
N ILE A 225 6.39 -11.92 14.25
CA ILE A 225 6.27 -12.16 12.81
C ILE A 225 7.59 -12.67 12.23
N THR A 226 8.71 -12.03 12.60
CA THR A 226 10.03 -12.44 12.12
C THR A 226 10.34 -13.88 12.52
N ASN A 227 10.12 -14.26 13.77
CA ASN A 227 10.39 -15.62 14.25
C ASN A 227 9.46 -16.66 13.60
N LEU A 228 8.17 -16.34 13.45
CA LEU A 228 7.20 -17.20 12.78
C LEU A 228 7.61 -17.47 11.33
N LEU A 229 7.96 -16.44 10.58
CA LEU A 229 8.35 -16.58 9.18
C LEU A 229 9.69 -17.30 9.03
N ARG A 230 10.68 -17.04 9.91
CA ARG A 230 11.95 -17.82 9.93
C ARG A 230 11.70 -19.31 10.11
N GLN A 231 10.82 -19.68 11.02
CA GLN A 231 10.45 -21.08 11.24
C GLN A 231 9.74 -21.68 10.02
N ARG A 232 8.79 -20.97 9.42
CA ARG A 232 8.01 -21.43 8.26
C ARG A 232 8.87 -21.58 7.01
N HIS A 233 9.77 -20.64 6.78
CA HIS A 233 10.69 -20.65 5.63
C HIS A 233 11.95 -21.49 5.88
N LYS A 234 12.11 -22.08 7.09
CA LYS A 234 13.27 -22.90 7.50
C LYS A 234 14.59 -22.16 7.34
N ILE A 235 14.60 -20.86 7.70
CA ILE A 235 15.75 -19.99 7.55
C ILE A 235 16.80 -20.29 8.64
N ILE A 236 18.05 -20.53 8.22
CA ILE A 236 19.17 -20.84 9.12
C ILE A 236 20.12 -19.63 9.25
N ARG A 237 20.20 -18.79 8.22
CA ARG A 237 21.12 -17.63 8.18
C ARG A 237 20.36 -16.33 7.93
N ASP A 238 20.45 -15.84 6.71
CA ASP A 238 19.87 -14.54 6.33
C ASP A 238 18.38 -14.66 6.00
N ASP A 239 17.60 -13.68 6.46
CA ASP A 239 16.18 -13.63 6.17
C ASP A 239 15.94 -13.42 4.67
N ASP A 240 14.95 -14.12 4.13
CA ASP A 240 14.48 -13.99 2.75
C ASP A 240 13.27 -13.05 2.63
N PHE A 241 12.96 -12.34 3.73
CA PHE A 241 11.93 -11.31 3.84
C PHE A 241 12.44 -10.16 4.74
N ALA A 242 11.70 -9.06 4.78
CA ALA A 242 11.93 -7.99 5.74
C ALA A 242 10.62 -7.53 6.37
N VAL A 243 10.64 -7.33 7.70
CA VAL A 243 9.53 -6.72 8.45
C VAL A 243 9.90 -5.29 8.79
N ARG A 244 9.17 -4.33 8.26
CA ARG A 244 9.44 -2.89 8.39
C ARG A 244 8.29 -2.18 9.08
N SER A 245 8.61 -1.22 9.92
CA SER A 245 7.66 -0.22 10.40
C SER A 245 7.77 1.04 9.56
N GLN A 246 6.85 1.96 9.73
CA GLN A 246 6.93 3.29 9.11
C GLN A 246 8.12 4.12 9.59
N LYS A 247 8.65 3.79 10.77
CA LYS A 247 9.76 4.51 11.41
C LYS A 247 11.14 3.96 11.02
N ASP A 248 11.19 2.83 10.25
CA ASP A 248 12.45 2.21 9.79
C ASP A 248 12.94 2.82 8.42
#